data_c30142d3a88e7f62a14d13efdc1c5e2b
#
_entry.id   c30142d3a88e7f62a14d13efdc1c5e2b
#
_cell.length_a   1.000
_cell.length_b   1.000
_cell.length_c   1.000
_cell.angle_alpha   90.00
_cell.angle_beta   90.00
_cell.angle_gamma   90.00
#
_symmetry.space_group_name_H-M   'P 1'
#
loop_
_entity.id
_entity.type
_entity.pdbx_description
1 polymer ?
#
loop_
_entity_poly.entity_id
_entity_poly.type
_entity_poly.pdbx_seq_one_letter_code
_entity_poly.pdbx_strand_id
1 'polypeptide(L)'
;MDLFGLTADSVMARMRHDKRNNSIPSLSRSILIGGVGFCFASLCVFATVAFAERWMYRNLGLGGAYTVWTALFIFLGGALMSPLVIGPGRLWRFMFLFGMAFLLYAVGWVSSYFTLRGFKGEMGGAIAGSILMALVISLAFGVIRTFFTQAAALFIANSVGYFLGGGINHSMYGKIGMLLWGAVYGLFLGAGLGLSLFLAQAPLRKQLDSLSPH
;
A
#
# COMPACT_ATOMS: atom_id res chain seq x y z
N MET A 1 -11.92 -5.62 -19.36
CA MET A 1 -12.58 -4.43 -18.78
C MET A 1 -11.56 -3.72 -17.93
N ASP A 2 -11.15 -2.48 -18.29
CA ASP A 2 -10.13 -1.73 -17.53
C ASP A 2 -10.81 -0.77 -16.52
N LEU A 3 -11.19 -1.33 -15.38
CA LEU A 3 -11.96 -0.62 -14.34
C LEU A 3 -11.20 0.61 -13.79
N PHE A 4 -9.87 0.53 -13.72
CA PHE A 4 -9.02 1.58 -13.11
C PHE A 4 -8.33 2.46 -14.17
N GLY A 5 -8.36 2.05 -15.44
CA GLY A 5 -7.64 2.71 -16.51
C GLY A 5 -6.12 2.70 -16.32
N LEU A 6 -5.56 1.64 -15.72
CA LEU A 6 -4.14 1.52 -15.39
C LEU A 6 -3.41 0.47 -16.23
N THR A 7 -4.09 -0.22 -17.13
CA THR A 7 -3.44 -1.11 -18.09
C THR A 7 -2.51 -0.33 -19.02
N ALA A 8 -1.46 -0.98 -19.51
CA ALA A 8 -0.46 -0.35 -20.37
C ALA A 8 -1.10 0.39 -21.56
N ASP A 9 -2.04 -0.27 -22.26
CA ASP A 9 -2.71 0.29 -23.44
C ASP A 9 -3.57 1.53 -23.08
N SER A 10 -4.30 1.47 -21.97
CA SER A 10 -5.12 2.59 -21.50
C SER A 10 -4.27 3.79 -21.09
N VAL A 11 -3.12 3.56 -20.45
CA VAL A 11 -2.20 4.65 -20.09
C VAL A 11 -1.55 5.23 -21.34
N MET A 12 -1.08 4.40 -22.27
CA MET A 12 -0.48 4.85 -23.53
C MET A 12 -1.46 5.67 -24.38
N ALA A 13 -2.72 5.25 -24.50
CA ALA A 13 -3.74 6.00 -25.22
C ALA A 13 -3.90 7.43 -24.65
N ARG A 14 -3.87 7.58 -23.33
CA ARG A 14 -3.98 8.89 -22.68
C ARG A 14 -2.70 9.74 -22.80
N MET A 15 -1.52 9.11 -22.74
CA MET A 15 -0.26 9.82 -22.88
C MET A 15 -0.09 10.45 -24.28
N ARG A 16 -0.71 9.87 -25.32
CA ARG A 16 -0.72 10.47 -26.67
C ARG A 16 -1.42 11.83 -26.72
N HIS A 17 -2.37 12.07 -25.83
CA HIS A 17 -3.13 13.31 -25.75
C HIS A 17 -2.56 14.31 -24.72
N ASP A 18 -1.68 13.87 -23.82
CA ASP A 18 -1.08 14.70 -22.76
C ASP A 18 0.45 14.76 -22.95
N LYS A 19 0.94 15.90 -23.43
CA LYS A 19 2.38 16.14 -23.65
C LYS A 19 3.18 16.37 -22.36
N ARG A 20 2.58 16.23 -21.19
CA ARG A 20 3.30 16.38 -19.92
C ARG A 20 4.36 15.31 -19.77
N ASN A 21 5.56 15.75 -19.42
CA ASN A 21 6.71 14.87 -19.20
C ASN A 21 6.45 14.00 -17.95
N ASN A 22 5.96 12.79 -18.15
CA ASN A 22 5.69 11.85 -17.07
C ASN A 22 6.99 11.11 -16.73
N SER A 23 7.60 11.48 -15.60
CA SER A 23 8.79 10.77 -15.11
C SER A 23 8.46 9.30 -14.84
N ILE A 24 9.22 8.39 -15.44
CA ILE A 24 9.11 6.96 -15.20
C ILE A 24 9.92 6.64 -13.94
N PRO A 25 9.31 6.14 -12.85
CA PRO A 25 10.06 5.82 -11.64
C PRO A 25 10.97 4.62 -11.87
N SER A 26 12.25 4.73 -11.45
CA SER A 26 13.15 3.58 -11.35
C SER A 26 12.74 2.66 -10.20
N LEU A 27 13.31 1.44 -10.15
CA LEU A 27 13.06 0.50 -9.05
C LEU A 27 13.42 1.13 -7.69
N SER A 28 14.62 1.67 -7.57
CA SER A 28 15.09 2.29 -6.32
C SER A 28 14.19 3.45 -5.89
N ARG A 29 13.80 4.30 -6.85
CA ARG A 29 12.88 5.42 -6.58
C ARG A 29 11.50 4.92 -6.15
N SER A 30 11.00 3.84 -6.74
CA SER A 30 9.71 3.27 -6.38
C SER A 30 9.71 2.73 -4.95
N ILE A 31 10.76 1.99 -4.58
CA ILE A 31 10.94 1.46 -3.21
C ILE A 31 11.09 2.61 -2.20
N LEU A 32 11.89 3.64 -2.52
CA LEU A 32 12.13 4.76 -1.62
C LEU A 32 10.87 5.61 -1.41
N ILE A 33 10.20 6.03 -2.49
CA ILE A 33 8.97 6.82 -2.39
C ILE A 33 7.86 6.01 -1.71
N GLY A 34 7.73 4.72 -2.03
CA GLY A 34 6.80 3.83 -1.37
C GLY A 34 7.07 3.74 0.12
N GLY A 35 8.31 3.42 0.50
CA GLY A 35 8.72 3.28 1.90
C GLY A 35 8.54 4.57 2.70
N VAL A 36 9.11 5.68 2.23
CA VAL A 36 9.03 6.97 2.94
C VAL A 36 7.60 7.52 2.97
N GLY A 37 6.90 7.47 1.83
CA GLY A 37 5.53 7.98 1.73
C GLY A 37 4.57 7.21 2.65
N PHE A 38 4.63 5.89 2.61
CA PHE A 38 3.76 5.08 3.47
C PHE A 38 4.21 5.08 4.94
N CYS A 39 5.50 5.24 5.22
CA CYS A 39 6.01 5.48 6.58
C CYS A 39 5.37 6.73 7.20
N PHE A 40 5.28 7.83 6.47
CA PHE A 40 4.63 9.04 6.94
C PHE A 40 3.13 8.82 7.18
N ALA A 41 2.42 8.18 6.26
CA ALA A 41 1.00 7.83 6.42
C ALA A 41 0.79 6.96 7.66
N SER A 42 1.62 5.95 7.84
CA SER A 42 1.59 5.04 8.99
C SER A 42 1.88 5.77 10.31
N LEU A 43 2.88 6.64 10.34
CA LEU A 43 3.16 7.47 11.52
C LEU A 43 1.95 8.31 11.92
N CYS A 44 1.24 8.92 10.98
CA CYS A 44 0.02 9.67 11.26
C CYS A 44 -1.06 8.78 11.91
N VAL A 45 -1.28 7.57 11.38
CA VAL A 45 -2.26 6.64 11.94
C VAL A 45 -1.82 6.19 13.34
N PHE A 46 -0.58 5.74 13.51
CA PHE A 46 -0.07 5.28 14.80
C PHE A 46 0.02 6.41 15.84
N ALA A 47 0.18 7.65 15.41
CA ALA A 47 0.05 8.80 16.29
C ALA A 47 -1.39 8.94 16.83
N THR A 48 -2.41 8.74 16.00
CA THR A 48 -3.80 8.74 16.50
C THR A 48 -4.04 7.59 17.47
N VAL A 49 -3.45 6.41 17.24
CA VAL A 49 -3.48 5.30 18.21
C VAL A 49 -2.79 5.71 19.52
N ALA A 50 -1.56 6.22 19.45
CA ALA A 50 -0.76 6.55 20.62
C ALA A 50 -1.38 7.65 21.50
N PHE A 51 -2.10 8.61 20.90
CA PHE A 51 -2.58 9.79 21.60
C PHE A 51 -4.10 9.88 21.73
N ALA A 52 -4.87 9.25 20.85
CA ALA A 52 -6.33 9.41 20.79
C ALA A 52 -7.12 8.08 20.89
N GLU A 53 -6.48 6.92 21.03
CA GLU A 53 -7.13 5.60 21.02
C GLU A 53 -8.31 5.52 22.01
N ARG A 54 -8.10 5.92 23.27
CA ARG A 54 -9.14 5.89 24.32
C ARG A 54 -10.33 6.76 23.98
N TRP A 55 -10.07 7.93 23.41
CA TRP A 55 -11.12 8.86 22.98
C TRP A 55 -11.90 8.26 21.80
N MET A 56 -11.19 7.68 20.83
CA MET A 56 -11.82 7.06 19.66
C MET A 56 -12.71 5.88 20.05
N TYR A 57 -12.22 4.98 20.90
CA TYR A 57 -13.03 3.86 21.36
C TYR A 57 -14.25 4.30 22.16
N ARG A 58 -14.11 5.34 22.99
CA ARG A 58 -15.23 5.86 23.80
C ARG A 58 -16.31 6.54 22.95
N ASN A 59 -15.91 7.29 21.91
CA ASN A 59 -16.85 8.12 21.14
C ASN A 59 -17.29 7.47 19.82
N LEU A 60 -16.47 6.64 19.21
CA LEU A 60 -16.74 6.02 17.90
C LEU A 60 -16.96 4.50 18.00
N GLY A 61 -16.63 3.91 19.14
CA GLY A 61 -16.60 2.46 19.31
C GLY A 61 -15.46 1.81 18.51
N LEU A 62 -15.34 0.48 18.61
CA LEU A 62 -14.29 -0.29 17.95
C LEU A 62 -14.36 -0.12 16.42
N GLY A 63 -15.52 -0.33 15.83
CA GLY A 63 -15.73 -0.23 14.38
C GLY A 63 -15.41 1.17 13.82
N GLY A 64 -15.86 2.23 14.51
CA GLY A 64 -15.57 3.61 14.12
C GLY A 64 -14.09 3.94 14.16
N ALA A 65 -13.35 3.49 15.20
CA ALA A 65 -11.92 3.69 15.30
C ALA A 65 -11.16 3.02 14.13
N TYR A 66 -11.45 1.75 13.83
CA TYR A 66 -10.86 1.04 12.69
C TYR A 66 -11.20 1.68 11.35
N THR A 67 -12.43 2.18 11.20
CA THR A 67 -12.84 2.92 9.98
C THR A 67 -12.00 4.18 9.78
N VAL A 68 -11.80 4.97 10.83
CA VAL A 68 -10.98 6.20 10.77
C VAL A 68 -9.53 5.86 10.43
N TRP A 69 -8.93 4.87 11.07
CA TRP A 69 -7.55 4.44 10.79
C TRP A 69 -7.39 3.93 9.36
N THR A 70 -8.33 3.12 8.89
CA THR A 70 -8.34 2.64 7.50
C THR A 70 -8.46 3.81 6.52
N ALA A 71 -9.36 4.74 6.78
CA ALA A 71 -9.54 5.93 5.94
C ALA A 71 -8.28 6.81 5.90
N LEU A 72 -7.63 7.03 7.04
CA LEU A 72 -6.36 7.77 7.11
C LEU A 72 -5.25 7.08 6.29
N PHE A 73 -5.11 5.76 6.39
CA PHE A 73 -4.17 5.02 5.55
C PHE A 73 -4.47 5.18 4.06
N ILE A 74 -5.74 5.06 3.68
CA ILE A 74 -6.16 5.18 2.27
C ILE A 74 -5.85 6.58 1.74
N PHE A 75 -6.27 7.63 2.45
CA PHE A 75 -6.10 9.01 1.96
C PHE A 75 -4.64 9.44 1.95
N LEU A 76 -3.92 9.25 3.05
CA LEU A 76 -2.52 9.66 3.15
C LEU A 76 -1.62 8.78 2.28
N GLY A 77 -1.76 7.46 2.38
CA GLY A 77 -0.97 6.52 1.59
C GLY A 77 -1.24 6.68 0.09
N GLY A 78 -2.51 6.80 -0.30
CA GLY A 78 -2.89 7.02 -1.69
C GLY A 78 -2.33 8.33 -2.26
N ALA A 79 -2.43 9.43 -1.51
CA ALA A 79 -1.91 10.72 -1.95
C ALA A 79 -0.38 10.70 -2.08
N LEU A 80 0.32 10.23 -1.05
CA LEU A 80 1.79 10.26 -0.98
C LEU A 80 2.45 9.28 -1.96
N MET A 81 1.80 8.15 -2.27
CA MET A 81 2.32 7.15 -3.20
C MET A 81 1.84 7.34 -4.64
N SER A 82 0.90 8.25 -4.91
CA SER A 82 0.41 8.52 -6.27
C SER A 82 1.50 8.84 -7.31
N PRO A 83 2.67 9.44 -6.94
CA PRO A 83 3.76 9.67 -7.88
C PRO A 83 4.41 8.40 -8.44
N LEU A 84 4.13 7.24 -7.84
CA LEU A 84 4.64 5.93 -8.31
C LEU A 84 3.92 5.42 -9.56
N VAL A 85 2.73 5.96 -9.86
CA VAL A 85 1.95 5.55 -11.03
C VAL A 85 2.26 6.43 -12.23
N ILE A 86 2.51 5.79 -13.36
CA ILE A 86 2.83 6.45 -14.64
C ILE A 86 1.53 6.89 -15.31
N GLY A 87 1.55 8.09 -15.89
CA GLY A 87 0.48 8.58 -16.76
C GLY A 87 -0.37 9.71 -16.17
N PRO A 88 -1.18 10.35 -17.01
CA PRO A 88 -2.03 11.47 -16.62
C PRO A 88 -3.18 11.03 -15.72
N GLY A 89 -3.61 11.91 -14.81
CA GLY A 89 -4.69 11.62 -13.86
C GLY A 89 -4.33 10.60 -12.77
N ARG A 90 -3.03 10.38 -12.54
CA ARG A 90 -2.48 9.36 -11.63
C ARG A 90 -3.04 9.44 -10.21
N LEU A 91 -3.26 10.65 -9.67
CA LEU A 91 -3.71 10.81 -8.28
C LEU A 91 -5.04 10.08 -8.03
N TRP A 92 -6.09 10.46 -8.75
CA TRP A 92 -7.44 9.90 -8.55
C TRP A 92 -7.52 8.41 -8.86
N ARG A 93 -6.84 7.97 -9.92
CA ARG A 93 -6.81 6.54 -10.29
C ARG A 93 -6.08 5.71 -9.27
N PHE A 94 -4.95 6.22 -8.78
CA PHE A 94 -4.22 5.54 -7.72
C PHE A 94 -4.96 5.58 -6.39
N MET A 95 -5.60 6.71 -6.03
CA MET A 95 -6.44 6.78 -4.84
C MET A 95 -7.55 5.72 -4.85
N PHE A 96 -8.22 5.55 -5.99
CA PHE A 96 -9.26 4.54 -6.13
C PHE A 96 -8.70 3.11 -6.07
N LEU A 97 -7.62 2.83 -6.82
CA LEU A 97 -6.93 1.54 -6.76
C LEU A 97 -6.45 1.22 -5.35
N PHE A 98 -5.72 2.16 -4.75
CA PHE A 98 -5.13 1.98 -3.43
C PHE A 98 -6.21 1.84 -2.36
N GLY A 99 -7.28 2.63 -2.44
CA GLY A 99 -8.42 2.53 -1.56
C GLY A 99 -9.05 1.14 -1.58
N MET A 100 -9.31 0.60 -2.77
CA MET A 100 -9.87 -0.74 -2.93
C MET A 100 -8.88 -1.82 -2.42
N ALA A 101 -7.61 -1.73 -2.80
CA ALA A 101 -6.59 -2.70 -2.42
C ALA A 101 -6.35 -2.69 -0.90
N PHE A 102 -6.27 -1.52 -0.29
CA PHE A 102 -6.04 -1.39 1.14
C PHE A 102 -7.29 -1.75 1.96
N LEU A 103 -8.49 -1.42 1.47
CA LEU A 103 -9.73 -1.84 2.12
C LEU A 103 -9.83 -3.38 2.17
N LEU A 104 -9.57 -4.06 1.05
CA LEU A 104 -9.59 -5.53 1.03
C LEU A 104 -8.46 -6.13 1.88
N TYR A 105 -7.27 -5.51 1.89
CA TYR A 105 -6.21 -5.86 2.82
C TYR A 105 -6.70 -5.77 4.28
N ALA A 106 -7.30 -4.65 4.66
CA ALA A 106 -7.79 -4.43 6.02
C ALA A 106 -8.89 -5.43 6.40
N VAL A 107 -9.83 -5.69 5.50
CA VAL A 107 -10.89 -6.69 5.71
C VAL A 107 -10.29 -8.09 5.90
N GLY A 108 -9.37 -8.50 5.04
CA GLY A 108 -8.71 -9.80 5.15
C GLY A 108 -7.93 -9.93 6.46
N TRP A 109 -7.20 -8.88 6.84
CA TRP A 109 -6.41 -8.86 8.07
C TRP A 109 -7.29 -8.92 9.32
N VAL A 110 -8.27 -8.03 9.40
CA VAL A 110 -9.20 -7.94 10.55
C VAL A 110 -10.00 -9.22 10.71
N SER A 111 -10.54 -9.76 9.62
CA SER A 111 -11.30 -11.02 9.66
C SER A 111 -10.46 -12.18 10.18
N SER A 112 -9.22 -12.33 9.70
CA SER A 112 -8.30 -13.38 10.18
C SER A 112 -7.94 -13.19 11.65
N TYR A 113 -7.65 -11.96 12.06
CA TYR A 113 -7.27 -11.63 13.43
C TYR A 113 -8.38 -11.98 14.43
N PHE A 114 -9.61 -11.59 14.17
CA PHE A 114 -10.73 -11.86 15.07
C PHE A 114 -11.18 -13.33 15.06
N THR A 115 -11.01 -14.04 13.94
CA THR A 115 -11.40 -15.46 13.82
C THR A 115 -10.37 -16.39 14.47
N LEU A 116 -9.07 -16.21 14.16
CA LEU A 116 -8.01 -17.13 14.58
C LEU A 116 -7.34 -16.70 15.88
N ARG A 117 -7.35 -15.42 16.19
CA ARG A 117 -6.76 -14.78 17.37
C ARG A 117 -5.26 -15.03 17.54
N GLY A 118 -4.59 -14.16 18.30
CA GLY A 118 -3.17 -14.28 18.62
C GLY A 118 -2.29 -14.38 17.37
N PHE A 119 -1.13 -15.00 17.50
CA PHE A 119 -0.14 -15.11 16.43
C PHE A 119 -0.69 -15.75 15.14
N LYS A 120 -1.57 -16.77 15.26
CA LYS A 120 -2.21 -17.39 14.09
C LYS A 120 -3.10 -16.41 13.34
N GLY A 121 -3.81 -15.56 14.07
CA GLY A 121 -4.65 -14.50 13.49
C GLY A 121 -3.83 -13.43 12.78
N GLU A 122 -2.74 -12.99 13.40
CA GLU A 122 -1.82 -11.99 12.83
C GLU A 122 -1.15 -12.52 11.56
N MET A 123 -0.63 -13.75 11.59
CA MET A 123 -0.02 -14.38 10.42
C MET A 123 -1.04 -14.64 9.30
N GLY A 124 -2.22 -15.16 9.66
CA GLY A 124 -3.33 -15.36 8.72
C GLY A 124 -3.76 -14.03 8.08
N GLY A 125 -3.82 -12.96 8.86
CA GLY A 125 -4.11 -11.61 8.40
C GLY A 125 -3.05 -11.08 7.44
N ALA A 126 -1.78 -11.28 7.77
CA ALA A 126 -0.67 -10.90 6.89
C ALA A 126 -0.74 -11.63 5.54
N ILE A 127 -1.05 -12.92 5.53
CA ILE A 127 -1.20 -13.71 4.30
C ILE A 127 -2.42 -13.24 3.51
N ALA A 128 -3.62 -13.23 4.13
CA ALA A 128 -4.87 -12.89 3.46
C ALA A 128 -4.85 -11.46 2.91
N GLY A 129 -4.40 -10.51 3.71
CA GLY A 129 -4.30 -9.10 3.29
C GLY A 129 -3.34 -8.91 2.12
N SER A 130 -2.15 -9.53 2.18
CA SER A 130 -1.16 -9.43 1.09
C SER A 130 -1.66 -10.06 -0.21
N ILE A 131 -2.34 -11.20 -0.14
CA ILE A 131 -2.94 -11.87 -1.30
C ILE A 131 -4.02 -10.98 -1.93
N LEU A 132 -4.95 -10.46 -1.12
CA LEU A 132 -6.04 -9.61 -1.61
C LEU A 132 -5.51 -8.31 -2.23
N MET A 133 -4.54 -7.67 -1.60
CA MET A 133 -3.90 -6.46 -2.13
C MET A 133 -3.18 -6.73 -3.45
N ALA A 134 -2.38 -7.81 -3.52
CA ALA A 134 -1.69 -8.21 -4.75
C ALA A 134 -2.67 -8.54 -5.88
N LEU A 135 -3.79 -9.18 -5.56
CA LEU A 135 -4.82 -9.51 -6.54
C LEU A 135 -5.42 -8.25 -7.18
N VAL A 136 -5.80 -7.28 -6.35
CA VAL A 136 -6.35 -6.00 -6.85
C VAL A 136 -5.33 -5.27 -7.72
N ILE A 137 -4.07 -5.18 -7.29
CA ILE A 137 -3.00 -4.53 -8.07
C ILE A 137 -2.80 -5.27 -9.39
N SER A 138 -2.67 -6.60 -9.37
CA SER A 138 -2.44 -7.40 -10.57
C SER A 138 -3.58 -7.28 -11.58
N LEU A 139 -4.83 -7.27 -11.12
CA LEU A 139 -6.01 -7.10 -11.97
C LEU A 139 -6.11 -5.69 -12.56
N ALA A 140 -5.83 -4.67 -11.74
CA ALA A 140 -5.90 -3.27 -12.18
C ALA A 140 -4.91 -2.93 -13.29
N PHE A 141 -3.72 -3.50 -13.24
CA PHE A 141 -2.69 -3.32 -14.27
C PHE A 141 -2.72 -4.37 -15.39
N GLY A 142 -3.60 -5.39 -15.29
CA GLY A 142 -3.69 -6.47 -16.27
C GLY A 142 -2.46 -7.40 -16.29
N VAL A 143 -1.79 -7.60 -15.15
CA VAL A 143 -0.51 -8.31 -15.05
C VAL A 143 -0.57 -9.52 -14.11
N ILE A 144 -1.55 -10.37 -14.28
CA ILE A 144 -1.78 -11.53 -13.39
C ILE A 144 -0.55 -12.45 -13.27
N ARG A 145 0.34 -12.46 -14.26
CA ARG A 145 1.58 -13.25 -14.22
C ARG A 145 2.52 -12.84 -13.08
N THR A 146 2.47 -11.60 -12.61
CA THR A 146 3.29 -11.10 -11.51
C THR A 146 2.61 -11.22 -10.15
N PHE A 147 1.40 -11.76 -10.09
CA PHE A 147 0.59 -11.87 -8.88
C PHE A 147 1.34 -12.54 -7.72
N PHE A 148 1.91 -13.72 -7.94
CA PHE A 148 2.60 -14.45 -6.87
C PHE A 148 3.85 -13.70 -6.37
N THR A 149 4.59 -13.06 -7.25
CA THR A 149 5.76 -12.24 -6.86
C THR A 149 5.33 -11.02 -6.05
N GLN A 150 4.24 -10.36 -6.45
CA GLN A 150 3.68 -9.23 -5.71
C GLN A 150 3.13 -9.66 -4.35
N ALA A 151 2.39 -10.78 -4.30
CA ALA A 151 1.86 -11.33 -3.05
C ALA A 151 2.99 -11.71 -2.07
N ALA A 152 4.04 -12.36 -2.55
CA ALA A 152 5.21 -12.69 -1.74
C ALA A 152 5.95 -11.44 -1.25
N ALA A 153 6.19 -10.46 -2.12
CA ALA A 153 6.85 -9.20 -1.74
C ALA A 153 6.05 -8.43 -0.68
N LEU A 154 4.73 -8.31 -0.86
CA LEU A 154 3.84 -7.68 0.10
C LEU A 154 3.77 -8.44 1.42
N PHE A 155 3.69 -9.77 1.37
CA PHE A 155 3.66 -10.61 2.57
C PHE A 155 4.94 -10.48 3.38
N ILE A 156 6.12 -10.57 2.72
CA ILE A 156 7.41 -10.43 3.39
C ILE A 156 7.54 -9.02 3.98
N ALA A 157 7.29 -7.99 3.20
CA ALA A 157 7.39 -6.60 3.64
C ALA A 157 6.43 -6.30 4.80
N ASN A 158 5.17 -6.73 4.69
CA ASN A 158 4.17 -6.58 5.74
C ASN A 158 4.60 -7.31 7.03
N SER A 159 5.00 -8.58 6.91
CA SER A 159 5.36 -9.40 8.06
C SER A 159 6.61 -8.86 8.77
N VAL A 160 7.65 -8.51 8.02
CA VAL A 160 8.86 -7.90 8.60
C VAL A 160 8.52 -6.60 9.32
N GLY A 161 7.78 -5.71 8.65
CA GLY A 161 7.40 -4.42 9.25
C GLY A 161 6.53 -4.58 10.49
N TYR A 162 5.53 -5.45 10.44
CA TYR A 162 4.59 -5.69 11.53
C TYR A 162 5.26 -6.31 12.76
N PHE A 163 5.96 -7.44 12.57
CA PHE A 163 6.55 -8.16 13.70
C PHE A 163 7.79 -7.47 14.27
N LEU A 164 8.64 -6.89 13.43
CA LEU A 164 9.79 -6.11 13.90
C LEU A 164 9.33 -4.88 14.66
N GLY A 165 8.39 -4.13 14.09
CA GLY A 165 7.84 -2.95 14.74
C GLY A 165 7.12 -3.28 16.04
N GLY A 166 6.33 -4.38 16.07
CA GLY A 166 5.68 -4.89 17.27
C GLY A 166 6.67 -5.27 18.36
N GLY A 167 7.79 -5.91 18.00
CA GLY A 167 8.89 -6.21 18.93
C GLY A 167 9.52 -4.96 19.53
N ILE A 168 9.75 -3.93 18.71
CA ILE A 168 10.25 -2.61 19.17
C ILE A 168 9.24 -1.98 20.14
N ASN A 169 7.95 -1.96 19.79
CA ASN A 169 6.91 -1.43 20.66
C ASN A 169 6.85 -2.16 22.01
N HIS A 170 6.99 -3.49 21.99
CA HIS A 170 7.02 -4.28 23.22
C HIS A 170 8.24 -3.95 24.10
N SER A 171 9.39 -3.67 23.49
CA SER A 171 10.64 -3.35 24.22
C SER A 171 10.67 -1.93 24.78
N MET A 172 10.09 -0.97 24.06
CA MET A 172 10.18 0.45 24.42
C MET A 172 8.97 0.98 25.21
N TYR A 173 7.85 0.27 25.15
CA TYR A 173 6.57 0.63 25.76
C TYR A 173 6.07 2.07 25.49
N GLY A 174 4.77 2.26 25.62
CA GLY A 174 4.13 3.57 25.56
C GLY A 174 4.11 4.22 24.16
N LYS A 175 3.98 5.53 24.15
CA LYS A 175 3.73 6.31 22.92
C LYS A 175 4.89 6.24 21.92
N ILE A 176 6.13 6.25 22.42
CA ILE A 176 7.33 6.19 21.56
C ILE A 176 7.41 4.84 20.86
N GLY A 177 7.22 3.74 21.60
CA GLY A 177 7.20 2.39 21.03
C GLY A 177 6.13 2.26 19.93
N MET A 178 4.93 2.80 20.17
CA MET A 178 3.84 2.82 19.19
C MET A 178 4.21 3.60 17.92
N LEU A 179 4.82 4.78 18.05
CA LEU A 179 5.26 5.58 16.90
C LEU A 179 6.37 4.88 16.11
N LEU A 180 7.32 4.26 16.78
CA LEU A 180 8.38 3.47 16.13
C LEU A 180 7.81 2.25 15.42
N TRP A 181 6.82 1.58 16.01
CA TRP A 181 6.10 0.51 15.30
C TRP A 181 5.49 1.03 14.00
N GLY A 182 4.74 2.14 14.06
CA GLY A 182 4.16 2.77 12.88
C GLY A 182 5.20 3.12 11.82
N ALA A 183 6.35 3.68 12.22
CA ALA A 183 7.43 4.03 11.30
C ALA A 183 8.02 2.79 10.60
N VAL A 184 8.38 1.77 11.36
CA VAL A 184 8.97 0.52 10.83
C VAL A 184 7.96 -0.22 9.95
N TYR A 185 6.73 -0.38 10.43
CA TYR A 185 5.66 -1.00 9.66
C TYR A 185 5.42 -0.28 8.33
N GLY A 186 5.27 1.05 8.39
CA GLY A 186 5.03 1.86 7.21
C GLY A 186 6.19 1.83 6.21
N LEU A 187 7.42 1.86 6.70
CA LEU A 187 8.62 1.80 5.85
C LEU A 187 8.68 0.49 5.05
N PHE A 188 8.53 -0.64 5.72
CA PHE A 188 8.62 -1.95 5.06
C PHE A 188 7.42 -2.20 4.14
N LEU A 189 6.19 -2.03 4.63
CA LEU A 189 5.00 -2.26 3.78
C LEU A 189 4.99 -1.29 2.59
N GLY A 190 5.37 -0.03 2.81
CA GLY A 190 5.49 0.96 1.74
C GLY A 190 6.54 0.60 0.70
N ALA A 191 7.68 0.07 1.11
CA ALA A 191 8.71 -0.44 0.20
C ALA A 191 8.19 -1.62 -0.63
N GLY A 192 7.47 -2.56 0.00
CA GLY A 192 6.80 -3.68 -0.68
C GLY A 192 5.74 -3.21 -1.69
N LEU A 193 4.95 -2.19 -1.34
CA LEU A 193 4.00 -1.55 -2.25
C LEU A 193 4.70 -0.87 -3.42
N GLY A 194 5.79 -0.14 -3.17
CA GLY A 194 6.61 0.48 -4.20
C GLY A 194 7.17 -0.54 -5.20
N LEU A 195 7.69 -1.67 -4.69
CA LEU A 195 8.14 -2.79 -5.51
C LEU A 195 6.99 -3.41 -6.32
N SER A 196 5.84 -3.66 -5.70
CA SER A 196 4.67 -4.24 -6.35
C SER A 196 4.14 -3.35 -7.48
N LEU A 197 4.06 -2.04 -7.26
CA LEU A 197 3.67 -1.07 -8.29
C LEU A 197 4.70 -0.98 -9.41
N PHE A 198 6.01 -1.08 -9.09
CA PHE A 198 7.05 -1.15 -10.10
C PHE A 198 6.89 -2.40 -10.97
N LEU A 199 6.67 -3.58 -10.40
CA LEU A 199 6.45 -4.82 -11.14
C LEU A 199 5.18 -4.77 -11.99
N ALA A 200 4.10 -4.23 -11.45
CA ALA A 200 2.82 -4.10 -12.14
C ALA A 200 2.90 -3.23 -13.40
N GLN A 201 3.77 -2.24 -13.44
CA GLN A 201 3.94 -1.32 -14.57
C GLN A 201 5.01 -1.77 -15.58
N ALA A 202 5.56 -2.96 -15.44
CA ALA A 202 6.60 -3.47 -16.36
C ALA A 202 6.18 -3.51 -17.85
N PRO A 203 4.94 -3.90 -18.22
CA PRO A 203 4.52 -3.85 -19.61
C PRO A 203 4.51 -2.43 -20.20
N LEU A 204 4.02 -1.46 -19.42
CA LEU A 204 4.00 -0.06 -19.83
C LEU A 204 5.42 0.50 -20.05
N ARG A 205 6.36 0.20 -19.14
CA ARG A 205 7.77 0.62 -19.31
C ARG A 205 8.38 0.05 -20.58
N LYS A 206 8.16 -1.25 -20.87
CA LYS A 206 8.64 -1.87 -22.12
C LYS A 206 8.10 -1.18 -23.37
N GLN A 207 6.81 -0.80 -23.37
CA GLN A 207 6.22 -0.07 -24.50
C GLN A 207 6.83 1.34 -24.64
N LEU A 208 7.09 2.04 -23.51
CA LEU A 208 7.71 3.37 -23.54
C LEU A 208 9.16 3.33 -24.03
N ASP A 209 9.92 2.32 -23.57
CA ASP A 209 11.32 2.13 -24.01
C ASP A 209 11.41 1.86 -25.51
N SER A 210 10.45 1.10 -26.07
CA SER A 210 10.41 0.81 -27.51
C SER A 210 10.06 2.03 -28.39
N LEU A 211 9.51 3.10 -27.81
CA LEU A 211 9.16 4.33 -28.50
C LEU A 211 10.23 5.43 -28.35
N SER A 212 11.21 5.23 -27.49
CA SER A 212 12.34 6.15 -27.32
C SER A 212 13.38 5.90 -28.43
N PRO A 213 13.59 6.81 -29.39
CA PRO A 213 14.66 6.66 -30.36
C PRO A 213 16.01 6.68 -29.64
N HIS A 214 16.87 5.73 -29.95
CA HIS A 214 18.30 5.70 -29.54
C HIS A 214 19.06 6.84 -30.21
#